data_b274d41ec479d6479b6d8f3d55a14fe7
#
_entry.id   b274d41ec479d6479b6d8f3d55a14fe7
#
_cell.length_a   1.000
_cell.length_b   1.000
_cell.length_c   1.000
_cell.angle_alpha   90.00
_cell.angle_beta   90.00
_cell.angle_gamma   90.00
#
_symmetry.space_group_name_H-M   'P 1'
#
loop_
_entity.id
_entity.type
_entity.pdbx_description
1 polymer ?
#
loop_
_entity_poly.entity_id
_entity_poly.type
_entity_poly.pdbx_seq_one_letter_code
_entity_poly.pdbx_strand_id
1 'polypeptide(L)'
;MKLTLRFVAAFVAALLLGSCALVPKLEAPQLSIADVQILNSDLWEQRLRVRMHVHNPNDRALPIKALEYTVEVDGQQFASGSSVASFVVPPLGDTDLDMNVTTNLASTFIKLLGRSSGAGGNEVGYRLVGKVSLSEGFLRTVPFDQKGVFKLH
;
A
#
# COMPACT_ATOMS: atom_id res chain seq x y z
N MET A 1 -51.92 30.26 -11.06
CA MET A 1 -50.61 30.41 -11.75
C MET A 1 -49.41 30.54 -10.79
N LYS A 2 -49.50 31.24 -9.67
CA LYS A 2 -48.40 31.33 -8.69
C LYS A 2 -48.17 30.06 -7.86
N LEU A 3 -49.20 29.26 -7.62
CA LEU A 3 -49.09 28.03 -6.82
C LEU A 3 -48.44 26.88 -7.57
N THR A 4 -48.76 26.72 -8.86
CA THR A 4 -48.11 25.70 -9.72
C THR A 4 -46.64 25.94 -9.94
N LEU A 5 -46.20 27.21 -10.05
CA LEU A 5 -44.82 27.60 -10.17
C LEU A 5 -43.98 27.24 -8.93
N ARG A 6 -44.58 27.36 -7.74
CA ARG A 6 -43.94 26.98 -6.47
C ARG A 6 -43.74 25.48 -6.34
N PHE A 7 -44.69 24.65 -6.78
CA PHE A 7 -44.53 23.18 -6.79
C PHE A 7 -43.50 22.71 -7.80
N VAL A 8 -43.42 23.33 -8.96
CA VAL A 8 -42.40 23.01 -9.98
C VAL A 8 -41.02 23.39 -9.47
N ALA A 9 -40.85 24.55 -8.85
CA ALA A 9 -39.58 24.96 -8.27
C ALA A 9 -39.09 24.04 -7.14
N ALA A 10 -40.01 23.58 -6.27
CA ALA A 10 -39.71 22.64 -5.20
C ALA A 10 -39.30 21.27 -5.73
N PHE A 11 -39.97 20.79 -6.79
CA PHE A 11 -39.63 19.50 -7.43
C PHE A 11 -38.29 19.52 -8.12
N VAL A 12 -37.95 20.61 -8.82
CA VAL A 12 -36.62 20.80 -9.45
C VAL A 12 -35.52 20.90 -8.39
N ALA A 13 -35.76 21.59 -7.27
CA ALA A 13 -34.80 21.66 -6.17
C ALA A 13 -34.55 20.29 -5.50
N ALA A 14 -35.57 19.44 -5.38
CA ALA A 14 -35.44 18.10 -4.84
C ALA A 14 -34.66 17.16 -5.77
N LEU A 15 -34.79 17.33 -7.09
CA LEU A 15 -34.01 16.57 -8.08
C LEU A 15 -32.52 16.93 -8.10
N LEU A 16 -32.17 18.17 -7.77
CA LEU A 16 -30.79 18.64 -7.74
C LEU A 16 -30.03 18.17 -6.48
N LEU A 17 -30.72 17.81 -5.41
CA LEU A 17 -30.11 17.31 -4.16
C LEU A 17 -29.76 15.81 -4.21
N GLY A 18 -30.26 15.06 -5.19
CA GLY A 18 -30.05 13.62 -5.32
C GLY A 18 -28.76 13.21 -6.05
N SER A 19 -28.04 14.13 -6.69
CA SER A 19 -26.92 13.76 -7.58
C SER A 19 -25.53 13.66 -6.92
N CYS A 20 -25.39 13.87 -5.63
CA CYS A 20 -24.08 13.82 -4.97
C CYS A 20 -23.65 12.44 -4.45
N ALA A 21 -24.41 11.36 -4.66
CA ALA A 21 -24.19 10.07 -4.02
C ALA A 21 -23.40 9.03 -4.84
N LEU A 22 -22.92 9.36 -6.04
CA LEU A 22 -22.34 8.38 -6.99
C LEU A 22 -20.89 8.65 -7.37
N VAL A 23 -20.07 9.19 -6.46
CA VAL A 23 -18.61 9.14 -6.69
C VAL A 23 -18.14 7.76 -6.20
N PRO A 24 -17.75 6.85 -7.11
CA PRO A 24 -17.22 5.56 -6.68
C PRO A 24 -15.98 5.79 -5.83
N LYS A 25 -16.07 5.42 -4.56
CA LYS A 25 -14.97 5.54 -3.60
C LYS A 25 -13.89 4.56 -4.02
N LEU A 26 -12.72 5.07 -4.36
CA LEU A 26 -11.56 4.24 -4.63
C LEU A 26 -11.05 3.67 -3.30
N GLU A 27 -11.01 2.35 -3.20
CA GLU A 27 -10.40 1.67 -2.07
C GLU A 27 -8.89 1.61 -2.25
N ALA A 28 -8.16 1.75 -1.13
CA ALA A 28 -6.71 1.65 -1.15
C ALA A 28 -6.29 0.23 -1.56
N PRO A 29 -5.23 0.08 -2.39
CA PRO A 29 -4.69 -1.23 -2.68
C PRO A 29 -4.17 -1.88 -1.40
N GLN A 30 -4.30 -3.20 -1.32
CA GLN A 30 -3.76 -3.98 -0.22
C GLN A 30 -2.35 -4.43 -0.57
N LEU A 31 -1.39 -4.08 0.28
CA LEU A 31 0.01 -4.41 0.08
C LEU A 31 0.47 -5.38 1.17
N SER A 32 1.22 -6.40 0.78
CA SER A 32 1.82 -7.34 1.72
C SER A 32 3.23 -7.73 1.27
N ILE A 33 4.08 -8.07 2.22
CA ILE A 33 5.41 -8.61 1.94
C ILE A 33 5.25 -10.11 1.73
N ALA A 34 5.49 -10.56 0.50
CA ALA A 34 5.38 -11.97 0.12
C ALA A 34 6.68 -12.74 0.40
N ASP A 35 7.84 -12.10 0.19
CA ASP A 35 9.14 -12.73 0.37
C ASP A 35 10.24 -11.70 0.68
N VAL A 36 11.25 -12.10 1.45
CA VAL A 36 12.43 -11.29 1.76
C VAL A 36 13.67 -12.14 1.61
N GLN A 37 14.54 -11.78 0.67
CA GLN A 37 15.81 -12.44 0.41
C GLN A 37 16.97 -11.53 0.75
N ILE A 38 17.97 -12.07 1.44
CA ILE A 38 19.22 -11.37 1.72
C ILE A 38 20.13 -11.53 0.51
N LEU A 39 20.45 -10.43 -0.18
CA LEU A 39 21.35 -10.44 -1.34
C LEU A 39 22.81 -10.31 -0.92
N ASN A 40 23.08 -9.42 0.03
CA ASN A 40 24.41 -9.18 0.59
C ASN A 40 24.27 -8.67 2.02
N SER A 41 25.17 -9.09 2.91
CA SER A 41 25.19 -8.65 4.29
C SER A 41 26.63 -8.28 4.68
N ASP A 42 26.97 -7.02 4.50
CA ASP A 42 28.19 -6.44 5.03
C ASP A 42 27.93 -5.86 6.43
N LEU A 43 28.98 -5.61 7.20
CA LEU A 43 28.86 -5.09 8.56
C LEU A 43 28.13 -3.73 8.65
N TRP A 44 28.13 -2.97 7.54
CA TRP A 44 27.60 -1.60 7.49
C TRP A 44 26.36 -1.44 6.61
N GLU A 45 26.16 -2.34 5.65
CA GLU A 45 25.09 -2.24 4.66
C GLU A 45 24.54 -3.63 4.34
N GLN A 46 23.23 -3.80 4.50
CA GLN A 46 22.52 -5.01 4.10
C GLN A 46 21.65 -4.69 2.89
N ARG A 47 21.77 -5.49 1.84
CA ARG A 47 20.91 -5.42 0.66
C ARG A 47 19.93 -6.55 0.68
N LEU A 48 18.67 -6.18 0.63
CA LEU A 48 17.55 -7.12 0.64
C LEU A 48 16.78 -6.99 -0.67
N ARG A 49 16.32 -8.11 -1.20
CA ARG A 49 15.27 -8.13 -2.20
C ARG A 49 13.97 -8.43 -1.49
N VAL A 50 13.02 -7.52 -1.60
CA VAL A 50 11.69 -7.64 -1.02
C VAL A 50 10.70 -7.81 -2.15
N ARG A 51 9.96 -8.93 -2.15
CA ARG A 51 8.83 -9.13 -3.03
C ARG A 51 7.58 -8.65 -2.34
N MET A 52 6.96 -7.63 -2.92
CA MET A 52 5.71 -7.06 -2.44
C MET A 52 4.56 -7.53 -3.31
N HIS A 53 3.53 -8.07 -2.69
CA HIS A 53 2.27 -8.43 -3.32
C HIS A 53 1.29 -7.28 -3.18
N VAL A 54 0.70 -6.86 -4.30
CA VAL A 54 -0.25 -5.74 -4.38
C VAL A 54 -1.58 -6.25 -4.91
N HIS A 55 -2.62 -6.24 -4.09
CA HIS A 55 -3.98 -6.59 -4.45
C HIS A 55 -4.82 -5.34 -4.68
N ASN A 56 -5.57 -5.31 -5.76
CA ASN A 56 -6.51 -4.24 -6.10
C ASN A 56 -7.95 -4.67 -5.77
N PRO A 57 -8.57 -4.12 -4.71
CA PRO A 57 -9.95 -4.45 -4.34
C PRO A 57 -11.00 -3.76 -5.22
N ASN A 58 -10.57 -2.92 -6.17
CA ASN A 58 -11.47 -2.17 -7.01
C ASN A 58 -11.82 -2.92 -8.30
N ASP A 59 -13.00 -2.66 -8.84
CA ASP A 59 -13.51 -3.18 -10.12
C ASP A 59 -12.88 -2.54 -11.36
N ARG A 60 -11.90 -1.65 -11.15
CA ARG A 60 -11.13 -0.94 -12.19
C ARG A 60 -9.63 -1.09 -11.97
N ALA A 61 -8.86 -1.02 -13.06
CA ALA A 61 -7.41 -1.07 -12.99
C ALA A 61 -6.84 0.12 -12.19
N LEU A 62 -5.76 -0.13 -11.45
CA LEU A 62 -5.01 0.89 -10.74
C LEU A 62 -3.67 1.13 -11.45
N PRO A 63 -3.54 2.21 -12.23
CA PRO A 63 -2.28 2.59 -12.85
C PRO A 63 -1.39 3.30 -11.81
N ILE A 64 -0.51 2.54 -11.18
CA ILE A 64 0.41 3.05 -10.15
C ILE A 64 1.62 3.68 -10.85
N LYS A 65 1.90 4.92 -10.51
CA LYS A 65 3.06 5.68 -10.99
C LYS A 65 4.24 5.63 -10.04
N ALA A 66 3.96 5.65 -8.74
CA ALA A 66 4.98 5.60 -7.70
C ALA A 66 4.41 5.01 -6.42
N LEU A 67 5.27 4.37 -5.66
CA LEU A 67 5.00 3.82 -4.34
C LEU A 67 6.05 4.37 -3.38
N GLU A 68 5.61 5.05 -2.32
CA GLU A 68 6.44 5.44 -1.19
C GLU A 68 6.05 4.58 0.01
N TYR A 69 7.02 4.03 0.71
CA TYR A 69 6.77 3.09 1.81
C TYR A 69 7.76 3.23 2.94
N THR A 70 7.31 2.87 4.11
CA THR A 70 8.11 2.64 5.33
C THR A 70 7.70 1.31 5.92
N VAL A 71 8.68 0.48 6.21
CA VAL A 71 8.52 -0.80 6.91
C VAL A 71 8.94 -0.59 8.36
N GLU A 72 8.05 -0.89 9.27
CA GLU A 72 8.32 -0.90 10.71
C GLU A 72 8.33 -2.34 11.21
N VAL A 73 9.29 -2.66 12.06
CA VAL A 73 9.38 -3.95 12.76
C VAL A 73 9.56 -3.67 14.24
N ASP A 74 8.75 -4.29 15.08
CA ASP A 74 8.71 -4.03 16.53
C ASP A 74 8.50 -2.53 16.87
N GLY A 75 7.75 -1.80 16.06
CA GLY A 75 7.49 -0.37 16.23
C GLY A 75 8.67 0.55 15.90
N GLN A 76 9.74 0.01 15.32
CA GLN A 76 10.89 0.78 14.85
C GLN A 76 10.95 0.76 13.32
N GLN A 77 11.28 1.89 12.72
CA GLN A 77 11.51 1.95 11.28
C GLN A 77 12.69 1.03 10.93
N PHE A 78 12.41 0.04 10.10
CA PHE A 78 13.39 -0.92 9.60
C PHE A 78 13.92 -0.52 8.23
N ALA A 79 13.03 -0.10 7.33
CA ALA A 79 13.37 0.32 5.99
C ALA A 79 12.39 1.38 5.49
N SER A 80 12.82 2.19 4.56
CA SER A 80 11.95 3.09 3.80
C SER A 80 12.49 3.26 2.40
N GLY A 81 11.61 3.57 1.48
CA GLY A 81 12.00 3.77 0.09
C GLY A 81 10.87 4.27 -0.78
N SER A 82 11.21 4.44 -2.05
CA SER A 82 10.26 4.74 -3.09
C SER A 82 10.59 3.94 -4.34
N SER A 83 9.55 3.44 -5.00
CA SER A 83 9.63 2.87 -6.34
C SER A 83 9.01 3.86 -7.31
N VAL A 84 9.73 4.22 -8.34
CA VAL A 84 9.25 5.06 -9.46
C VAL A 84 8.91 4.22 -10.70
N ALA A 85 8.92 2.90 -10.58
CA ALA A 85 8.49 2.00 -11.64
C ALA A 85 6.97 2.06 -11.76
N SER A 86 6.47 2.50 -12.91
CA SER A 86 5.05 2.49 -13.21
C SER A 86 4.59 1.06 -13.52
N PHE A 87 3.50 0.63 -12.91
CA PHE A 87 2.86 -0.66 -13.17
C PHE A 87 1.34 -0.54 -13.02
N VAL A 88 0.63 -1.51 -13.56
CA VAL A 88 -0.84 -1.55 -13.49
C VAL A 88 -1.26 -2.78 -12.71
N VAL A 89 -2.09 -2.58 -11.69
CA VAL A 89 -2.76 -3.67 -11.00
C VAL A 89 -4.14 -3.86 -11.63
N PRO A 90 -4.43 -5.05 -12.20
CA PRO A 90 -5.71 -5.29 -12.88
C PRO A 90 -6.90 -5.16 -11.93
N PRO A 91 -8.13 -4.97 -12.45
CA PRO A 91 -9.33 -4.95 -11.63
C PRO A 91 -9.47 -6.25 -10.85
N LEU A 92 -9.76 -6.16 -9.54
CA LEU A 92 -9.94 -7.31 -8.63
C LEU A 92 -8.80 -8.32 -8.73
N GLY A 93 -7.61 -7.87 -9.11
CA GLY A 93 -6.45 -8.71 -9.40
C GLY A 93 -5.22 -8.29 -8.62
N ASP A 94 -4.13 -8.99 -8.90
CA ASP A 94 -2.88 -8.91 -8.16
C ASP A 94 -1.70 -8.60 -9.07
N THR A 95 -0.65 -8.02 -8.49
CA THR A 95 0.64 -7.80 -9.15
C THR A 95 1.75 -7.91 -8.11
N ASP A 96 2.81 -8.63 -8.45
CA ASP A 96 4.01 -8.70 -7.62
C ASP A 96 5.05 -7.67 -8.08
N LEU A 97 5.71 -7.05 -7.11
CA LEU A 97 6.75 -6.05 -7.33
C LEU A 97 8.01 -6.44 -6.54
N ASP A 98 9.12 -6.65 -7.25
CA ASP A 98 10.42 -6.86 -6.60
C ASP A 98 11.12 -5.51 -6.37
N MET A 99 11.53 -5.28 -5.13
CA MET A 99 12.24 -4.07 -4.71
C MET A 99 13.57 -4.41 -4.06
N ASN A 100 14.61 -3.66 -4.38
CA ASN A 100 15.87 -3.71 -3.67
C ASN A 100 15.85 -2.68 -2.55
N VAL A 101 16.02 -3.14 -1.32
CA VAL A 101 16.03 -2.31 -0.12
C VAL A 101 17.42 -2.37 0.49
N THR A 102 17.99 -1.21 0.74
CA THR A 102 19.24 -1.10 1.48
C THR A 102 18.92 -0.63 2.89
N THR A 103 19.41 -1.34 3.88
CA THR A 103 19.28 -0.96 5.29
C THR A 103 20.65 -0.94 5.97
N ASN A 104 20.87 0.04 6.82
CA ASN A 104 22.06 0.17 7.65
C ASN A 104 21.77 -0.11 9.14
N LEU A 105 20.62 -0.70 9.43
CA LEU A 105 20.19 -1.04 10.79
C LEU A 105 20.72 -2.42 11.20
N ALA A 106 22.06 -2.59 11.18
CA ALA A 106 22.72 -3.84 11.56
C ALA A 106 22.24 -4.39 12.92
N SER A 107 22.01 -3.55 13.90
CA SER A 107 21.53 -3.95 15.23
C SER A 107 20.10 -4.53 15.20
N THR A 108 19.22 -3.94 14.44
CA THR A 108 17.83 -4.43 14.28
C THR A 108 17.81 -5.72 13.48
N PHE A 109 18.63 -5.79 12.42
CA PHE A 109 18.77 -6.98 11.60
C PHE A 109 19.34 -8.17 12.38
N ILE A 110 20.40 -7.96 13.21
CA ILE A 110 20.96 -8.99 14.08
C ILE A 110 19.94 -9.46 15.12
N LYS A 111 19.13 -8.57 15.69
CA LYS A 111 18.04 -8.95 16.59
C LYS A 111 16.97 -9.80 15.90
N LEU A 112 16.65 -9.50 14.64
CA LEU A 112 15.72 -10.29 13.82
C LEU A 112 16.27 -11.69 13.54
N LEU A 113 17.52 -11.79 13.11
CA LEU A 113 18.19 -13.08 12.91
C LEU A 113 18.29 -13.89 14.18
N GLY A 114 18.58 -13.26 15.32
CA GLY A 114 18.63 -13.92 16.62
C GLY A 114 17.28 -14.47 17.08
N ARG A 115 16.17 -13.85 16.69
CA ARG A 115 14.81 -14.35 16.92
C ARG A 115 14.44 -15.52 16.02
N SER A 116 14.86 -15.48 14.75
CA SER A 116 14.58 -16.57 13.80
C SER A 116 15.30 -17.87 14.16
N SER A 117 16.38 -17.78 14.93
CA SER A 117 17.14 -18.95 15.45
C SER A 117 16.57 -19.52 16.74
N GLY A 118 15.55 -18.91 17.33
CA GLY A 118 14.91 -19.33 18.59
C GLY A 118 13.63 -20.15 18.38
N ALA A 119 13.09 -20.69 19.46
CA ALA A 119 11.90 -21.59 19.46
C ALA A 119 10.58 -20.94 18.99
N GLY A 120 10.60 -19.71 18.47
CA GLY A 120 9.43 -18.93 18.03
C GLY A 120 9.14 -18.93 16.54
N GLY A 121 9.94 -19.62 15.70
CA GLY A 121 9.73 -19.66 14.25
C GLY A 121 10.31 -18.44 13.51
N ASN A 122 10.50 -18.60 12.19
CA ASN A 122 11.09 -17.57 11.30
C ASN A 122 10.10 -16.44 10.93
N GLU A 123 9.04 -16.26 11.69
CA GLU A 123 8.00 -15.27 11.40
C GLU A 123 8.30 -13.93 12.06
N VAL A 124 8.29 -12.87 11.25
CA VAL A 124 8.53 -11.50 11.69
C VAL A 124 7.32 -10.64 11.39
N GLY A 125 6.73 -10.08 12.45
CA GLY A 125 5.63 -9.13 12.33
C GLY A 125 6.13 -7.77 11.82
N TYR A 126 5.41 -7.19 10.86
CA TYR A 126 5.72 -5.88 10.31
C TYR A 126 4.48 -5.00 10.21
N ARG A 127 4.73 -3.69 10.12
CA ARG A 127 3.75 -2.70 9.70
C ARG A 127 4.30 -1.97 8.48
N LEU A 128 3.51 -1.90 7.43
CA LEU A 128 3.83 -1.26 6.18
C LEU A 128 2.94 -0.03 6.01
N VAL A 129 3.53 1.15 6.07
CA VAL A 129 2.83 2.42 5.90
C VAL A 129 3.39 3.17 4.71
N GLY A 130 2.54 3.90 4.00
CA GLY A 130 2.99 4.66 2.85
C GLY A 130 1.88 5.25 2.03
N LYS A 131 2.20 5.56 0.79
CA LYS A 131 1.25 6.10 -0.19
C LYS A 131 1.55 5.59 -1.60
N VAL A 132 0.48 5.32 -2.31
CA VAL A 132 0.49 4.99 -3.74
C VAL A 132 0.10 6.22 -4.53
N SER A 133 0.90 6.61 -5.51
CA SER A 133 0.58 7.66 -6.47
C SER A 133 0.04 7.04 -7.75
N LEU A 134 -1.12 7.50 -8.20
CA LEU A 134 -1.77 7.04 -9.43
C LEU A 134 -1.41 7.98 -10.59
N SER A 135 -1.28 7.45 -11.80
CA SER A 135 -1.03 8.24 -13.01
C SER A 135 -2.29 8.94 -13.51
N GLU A 136 -3.47 8.40 -13.20
CA GLU A 136 -4.76 8.89 -13.66
C GLU A 136 -5.78 8.96 -12.51
N GLY A 137 -6.80 9.82 -12.66
CA GLY A 137 -7.93 9.96 -11.77
C GLY A 137 -7.87 11.17 -10.83
N PHE A 138 -8.97 11.39 -10.11
CA PHE A 138 -9.15 12.51 -9.17
C PHE A 138 -8.28 12.35 -7.91
N LEU A 139 -8.14 11.14 -7.40
CA LEU A 139 -7.28 10.80 -6.26
C LEU A 139 -5.91 10.40 -6.79
N ARG A 140 -4.99 11.37 -6.82
CA ARG A 140 -3.61 11.14 -7.28
C ARG A 140 -2.76 10.38 -6.27
N THR A 141 -3.16 10.35 -5.01
CA THR A 141 -2.40 9.73 -3.93
C THR A 141 -3.34 9.02 -2.96
N VAL A 142 -3.09 7.75 -2.71
CA VAL A 142 -3.86 6.89 -1.81
C VAL A 142 -2.95 6.41 -0.70
N PRO A 143 -3.17 6.79 0.56
CA PRO A 143 -2.41 6.28 1.70
C PRO A 143 -2.80 4.84 2.02
N PHE A 144 -1.86 4.07 2.55
CA PHE A 144 -2.08 2.73 3.09
C PHE A 144 -1.36 2.55 4.44
N ASP A 145 -1.91 1.68 5.28
CA ASP A 145 -1.37 1.27 6.58
C ASP A 145 -1.79 -0.18 6.82
N GLN A 146 -0.85 -1.09 6.74
CA GLN A 146 -1.11 -2.51 6.78
C GLN A 146 -0.13 -3.23 7.69
N LYS A 147 -0.60 -4.30 8.32
CA LYS A 147 0.20 -5.17 9.18
C LYS A 147 0.21 -6.57 8.61
N GLY A 148 1.33 -7.23 8.75
CA GLY A 148 1.48 -8.59 8.27
C GLY A 148 2.62 -9.31 8.99
N VAL A 149 2.89 -10.51 8.49
CA VAL A 149 3.99 -11.38 8.96
C VAL A 149 4.70 -11.88 7.72
N PHE A 150 6.01 -11.88 7.72
CA PHE A 150 6.81 -12.51 6.68
C PHE A 150 7.78 -13.55 7.29
N LYS A 151 8.25 -14.47 6.46
CA LYS A 151 9.25 -15.47 6.86
C LYS A 151 10.61 -15.08 6.32
N LEU A 152 11.63 -15.19 7.16
CA LEU A 152 13.02 -15.06 6.75
C LEU A 152 13.52 -16.40 6.21
N HIS A 153 14.12 -16.38 5.02
CA HIS A 153 14.74 -17.52 4.36
C HIS A 153 16.25 -17.30 4.17
#